data_0627a82a70309fbe85774b36ab609000
#
_entry.id   0627a82a70309fbe85774b36ab609000
#
_cell.length_a   1.000
_cell.length_b   1.000
_cell.length_c   1.000
_cell.angle_alpha   90.00
_cell.angle_beta   90.00
_cell.angle_gamma   90.00
#
_symmetry.space_group_name_H-M   'P 1'
#
loop_
_entity.id
_entity.type
_entity.pdbx_description
1 polymer ?
#
loop_
_entity_poly.entity_id
_entity_poly.type
_entity_poly.pdbx_seq_one_letter_code
_entity_poly.pdbx_strand_id
1 'polypeptide(L)'
;MSQVSSILIVDDEPNLRKSLSMILQREGCQVITAGSAAEALRYLEAGVFQLAFLDIKMPDMDGITLLAEVRSKYPAMPIFILTAHATLETAMQAVRLGANDYLLKPIDPEIIVKRMRDTLQDQRLPLRRREITSQLHELLDELHQIENPAAPQTESASPPRDARYLQRGTFTLDLHTRTLQVDGRTIQLPPSTFNFLVSLLRHSPEPVTYEVLVQEAQGYDLSRAEARELARGQAHELRKALESDLRNPRYVITVRDVGYRLVT
;
A
#
# COMPACT_ATOMS: atom_id res chain seq x y z
N MET A 1 14.73 -5.23 20.85
CA MET A 1 15.39 -6.09 19.83
C MET A 1 14.85 -5.70 18.47
N SER A 2 15.67 -5.25 17.55
CA SER A 2 15.22 -4.90 16.20
C SER A 2 14.76 -6.17 15.49
N GLN A 3 13.48 -6.23 15.14
CA GLN A 3 12.91 -7.38 14.41
C GLN A 3 13.58 -7.43 13.03
N VAL A 4 14.29 -8.53 12.75
CA VAL A 4 14.95 -8.77 11.48
C VAL A 4 13.86 -8.91 10.40
N SER A 5 13.93 -8.10 9.35
CA SER A 5 12.95 -8.15 8.27
C SER A 5 13.20 -9.35 7.37
N SER A 6 12.17 -10.18 7.16
CA SER A 6 12.22 -11.31 6.25
C SER A 6 11.73 -10.90 4.86
N ILE A 7 12.56 -11.12 3.84
CA ILE A 7 12.32 -10.68 2.46
C ILE A 7 12.36 -11.88 1.54
N LEU A 8 11.39 -11.97 0.64
CA LEU A 8 11.33 -12.97 -0.43
C LEU A 8 11.82 -12.36 -1.75
N ILE A 9 12.72 -13.04 -2.45
CA ILE A 9 13.15 -12.69 -3.80
C ILE A 9 12.74 -13.81 -4.74
N VAL A 10 11.97 -13.47 -5.77
CA VAL A 10 11.50 -14.43 -6.78
C VAL A 10 11.97 -13.98 -8.15
N ASP A 11 12.86 -14.79 -8.75
CA ASP A 11 13.49 -14.49 -10.02
C ASP A 11 14.06 -15.80 -10.60
N ASP A 12 14.00 -16.06 -11.87
CA ASP A 12 14.54 -17.28 -12.45
C ASP A 12 16.08 -17.23 -12.64
N GLU A 13 16.68 -16.02 -12.64
CA GLU A 13 18.11 -15.82 -12.79
C GLU A 13 18.90 -16.03 -11.48
N PRO A 14 19.69 -17.15 -11.32
CA PRO A 14 20.38 -17.45 -10.05
C PRO A 14 21.38 -16.38 -9.62
N ASN A 15 22.07 -15.76 -10.59
CA ASN A 15 23.09 -14.76 -10.32
C ASN A 15 22.47 -13.46 -9.77
N LEU A 16 21.32 -13.07 -10.29
CA LEU A 16 20.62 -11.90 -9.82
C LEU A 16 20.07 -12.12 -8.41
N ARG A 17 19.42 -13.28 -8.17
CA ARG A 17 18.95 -13.66 -6.82
C ARG A 17 20.09 -13.60 -5.80
N LYS A 18 21.27 -14.18 -6.15
CA LYS A 18 22.44 -14.17 -5.28
C LYS A 18 22.94 -12.75 -5.00
N SER A 19 23.07 -11.92 -6.04
CA SER A 19 23.55 -10.54 -5.89
C SER A 19 22.61 -9.72 -5.04
N LEU A 20 21.32 -9.76 -5.31
CA LEU A 20 20.31 -9.02 -4.56
C LEU A 20 20.21 -9.53 -3.11
N SER A 21 20.29 -10.85 -2.91
CA SER A 21 20.32 -11.44 -1.56
C SER A 21 21.50 -10.92 -0.73
N MET A 22 22.71 -10.88 -1.31
CA MET A 22 23.88 -10.35 -0.61
C MET A 22 23.74 -8.86 -0.24
N ILE A 23 23.14 -8.05 -1.12
CA ILE A 23 22.88 -6.63 -0.85
C ILE A 23 21.93 -6.47 0.33
N LEU A 24 20.79 -7.18 0.31
CA LEU A 24 19.78 -7.06 1.36
C LEU A 24 20.21 -7.68 2.70
N GLN A 25 21.01 -8.74 2.67
CA GLN A 25 21.60 -9.32 3.88
C GLN A 25 22.59 -8.37 4.57
N ARG A 26 23.36 -7.57 3.83
CA ARG A 26 24.21 -6.52 4.38
C ARG A 26 23.41 -5.44 5.13
N GLU A 27 22.16 -5.25 4.74
CA GLU A 27 21.20 -4.36 5.39
C GLU A 27 20.54 -4.98 6.63
N GLY A 28 20.96 -6.17 7.06
CA GLY A 28 20.44 -6.89 8.21
C GLY A 28 19.11 -7.60 7.97
N CYS A 29 18.72 -7.82 6.69
CA CYS A 29 17.53 -8.57 6.35
C CYS A 29 17.79 -10.07 6.32
N GLN A 30 16.80 -10.87 6.70
CA GLN A 30 16.74 -12.29 6.39
C GLN A 30 16.17 -12.44 4.99
N VAL A 31 16.89 -13.10 4.08
CA VAL A 31 16.48 -13.20 2.69
C VAL A 31 16.27 -14.66 2.32
N ILE A 32 15.10 -14.96 1.76
CA ILE A 32 14.75 -16.24 1.15
C ILE A 32 14.60 -16.01 -0.35
N THR A 33 15.15 -16.92 -1.14
CA THR A 33 15.12 -16.80 -2.61
C THR A 33 14.36 -17.96 -3.22
N ALA A 34 13.52 -17.69 -4.21
CA ALA A 34 12.79 -18.65 -5.01
C ALA A 34 13.15 -18.50 -6.48
N GLY A 35 13.38 -19.61 -7.16
CA GLY A 35 13.71 -19.65 -8.59
C GLY A 35 12.48 -19.78 -9.50
N SER A 36 11.28 -19.89 -8.91
CA SER A 36 10.02 -20.06 -9.62
C SER A 36 8.84 -19.56 -8.79
N ALA A 37 7.72 -19.31 -9.44
CA ALA A 37 6.48 -18.92 -8.75
C ALA A 37 5.97 -20.02 -7.82
N ALA A 38 6.06 -21.29 -8.24
CA ALA A 38 5.65 -22.43 -7.41
C ALA A 38 6.49 -22.54 -6.12
N GLU A 39 7.79 -22.27 -6.20
CA GLU A 39 8.66 -22.24 -5.02
C GLU A 39 8.33 -21.06 -4.11
N ALA A 40 8.05 -19.89 -4.68
CA ALA A 40 7.66 -18.69 -3.95
C ALA A 40 6.37 -18.90 -3.14
N LEU A 41 5.35 -19.49 -3.74
CA LEU A 41 4.08 -19.78 -3.08
C LEU A 41 4.25 -20.74 -1.89
N ARG A 42 5.09 -21.77 -2.02
CA ARG A 42 5.41 -22.68 -0.90
C ARG A 42 6.08 -21.94 0.26
N TYR A 43 7.01 -21.01 -0.02
CA TYR A 43 7.64 -20.22 1.04
C TYR A 43 6.66 -19.27 1.70
N LEU A 44 5.78 -18.66 0.93
CA LEU A 44 4.75 -17.77 1.46
C LEU A 44 3.73 -18.49 2.36
N GLU A 45 3.43 -19.77 2.07
CA GLU A 45 2.57 -20.59 2.93
C GLU A 45 3.28 -21.04 4.22
N ALA A 46 4.61 -21.20 4.18
CA ALA A 46 5.41 -21.67 5.31
C ALA A 46 5.91 -20.56 6.24
N GLY A 47 5.89 -19.29 5.81
CA GLY A 47 6.49 -18.19 6.55
C GLY A 47 5.84 -16.84 6.34
N VAL A 48 6.25 -15.88 7.15
CA VAL A 48 5.78 -14.48 7.06
C VAL A 48 6.90 -13.61 6.48
N PHE A 49 6.57 -12.88 5.44
CA PHE A 49 7.49 -11.94 4.79
C PHE A 49 6.98 -10.51 4.93
N GLN A 50 7.92 -9.58 5.17
CA GLN A 50 7.63 -8.16 5.26
C GLN A 50 7.69 -7.45 3.91
N LEU A 51 8.31 -8.08 2.89
CA LEU A 51 8.37 -7.56 1.53
C LEU A 51 8.74 -8.68 0.56
N ALA A 52 8.21 -8.64 -0.66
CA ALA A 52 8.62 -9.52 -1.75
C ALA A 52 9.11 -8.74 -2.96
N PHE A 53 10.18 -9.22 -3.60
CA PHE A 53 10.61 -8.82 -4.94
C PHE A 53 10.22 -9.91 -5.92
N LEU A 54 9.52 -9.55 -7.01
CA LEU A 54 9.04 -10.50 -8.01
C LEU A 54 9.54 -10.09 -9.40
N ASP A 55 10.18 -11.01 -10.12
CA ASP A 55 10.37 -10.81 -11.56
C ASP A 55 9.07 -11.08 -12.33
N ILE A 56 8.89 -10.38 -13.44
CA ILE A 56 7.73 -10.62 -14.33
C ILE A 56 7.96 -11.86 -15.18
N LYS A 57 9.13 -11.99 -15.79
CA LYS A 57 9.41 -13.08 -16.72
C LYS A 57 10.00 -14.29 -16.01
N MET A 58 9.17 -15.29 -15.79
CA MET A 58 9.59 -16.59 -15.28
C MET A 58 9.01 -17.72 -16.17
N PRO A 59 9.70 -18.85 -16.29
CA PRO A 59 9.29 -19.90 -17.23
C PRO A 59 8.02 -20.65 -16.85
N ASP A 60 7.66 -20.71 -15.56
CA ASP A 60 6.52 -21.49 -15.06
C ASP A 60 5.24 -20.67 -14.92
N MET A 61 5.33 -19.45 -14.45
CA MET A 61 4.20 -18.55 -14.23
C MET A 61 4.67 -17.12 -14.40
N ASP A 62 3.90 -16.30 -15.12
CA ASP A 62 4.15 -14.88 -15.25
C ASP A 62 4.04 -14.18 -13.87
N GLY A 63 5.01 -13.33 -13.57
CA GLY A 63 5.08 -12.61 -12.30
C GLY A 63 3.88 -11.70 -12.03
N ILE A 64 3.17 -11.25 -13.04
CA ILE A 64 1.90 -10.51 -12.87
C ILE A 64 0.80 -11.44 -12.33
N THR A 65 0.75 -12.68 -12.82
CA THR A 65 -0.17 -13.70 -12.31
C THR A 65 0.19 -14.07 -10.86
N LEU A 66 1.49 -14.24 -10.57
CA LEU A 66 1.95 -14.45 -9.20
C LEU A 66 1.61 -13.28 -8.29
N LEU A 67 1.78 -12.04 -8.74
CA LEU A 67 1.38 -10.84 -8.00
C LEU A 67 -0.10 -10.87 -7.62
N ALA A 68 -0.98 -11.23 -8.56
CA ALA A 68 -2.42 -11.32 -8.31
C ALA A 68 -2.75 -12.38 -7.25
N GLU A 69 -2.12 -13.56 -7.33
CA GLU A 69 -2.31 -14.63 -6.35
C GLU A 69 -1.80 -14.24 -4.97
N VAL A 70 -0.59 -13.69 -4.90
CA VAL A 70 0.00 -13.23 -3.64
C VAL A 70 -0.83 -12.11 -3.03
N ARG A 71 -1.30 -11.16 -3.83
CA ARG A 71 -2.14 -10.04 -3.35
C ARG A 71 -3.48 -10.53 -2.78
N SER A 72 -4.08 -11.54 -3.39
CA SER A 72 -5.32 -12.16 -2.88
C SER A 72 -5.15 -12.80 -1.50
N LYS A 73 -4.02 -13.48 -1.26
CA LYS A 73 -3.73 -14.20 0.00
C LYS A 73 -3.09 -13.29 1.07
N TYR A 74 -2.26 -12.33 0.63
CA TYR A 74 -1.45 -11.46 1.49
C TYR A 74 -1.65 -9.96 1.14
N PRO A 75 -2.83 -9.41 1.35
CA PRO A 75 -3.20 -8.06 0.86
C PRO A 75 -2.34 -6.92 1.44
N ALA A 76 -1.76 -7.10 2.62
CA ALA A 76 -0.95 -6.08 3.29
C ALA A 76 0.56 -6.18 3.00
N MET A 77 1.04 -7.28 2.40
CA MET A 77 2.47 -7.47 2.13
C MET A 77 2.93 -6.58 0.97
N PRO A 78 3.96 -5.73 1.13
CA PRO A 78 4.52 -4.99 0.02
C PRO A 78 5.15 -5.91 -1.02
N ILE A 79 4.93 -5.55 -2.27
CA ILE A 79 5.47 -6.28 -3.42
C ILE A 79 6.11 -5.28 -4.38
N PHE A 80 7.38 -5.51 -4.70
CA PHE A 80 8.14 -4.77 -5.71
C PHE A 80 8.33 -5.66 -6.93
N ILE A 81 7.99 -5.13 -8.08
CA ILE A 81 8.26 -5.79 -9.36
C ILE A 81 9.66 -5.42 -9.82
N LEU A 82 10.45 -6.42 -10.18
CA LEU A 82 11.78 -6.26 -10.81
C LEU A 82 11.72 -6.87 -12.21
N THR A 83 11.98 -6.10 -13.27
CA THR A 83 11.93 -6.66 -14.63
C THR A 83 12.98 -6.05 -15.57
N ALA A 84 13.54 -6.87 -16.46
CA ALA A 84 14.37 -6.41 -17.57
C ALA A 84 13.52 -5.92 -18.76
N HIS A 85 12.23 -6.25 -18.79
CA HIS A 85 11.35 -5.99 -19.92
C HIS A 85 10.13 -5.21 -19.46
N ALA A 86 10.33 -3.93 -19.15
CA ALA A 86 9.22 -3.05 -18.83
C ALA A 86 8.46 -2.67 -20.09
N THR A 87 7.14 -2.83 -20.02
CA THR A 87 6.20 -2.25 -20.97
C THR A 87 5.17 -1.43 -20.20
N LEU A 88 4.58 -0.46 -20.85
CA LEU A 88 3.51 0.33 -20.23
C LEU A 88 2.37 -0.58 -19.74
N GLU A 89 2.06 -1.62 -20.50
CA GLU A 89 1.01 -2.58 -20.18
C GLU A 89 1.32 -3.34 -18.89
N THR A 90 2.53 -3.92 -18.76
CA THR A 90 2.93 -4.66 -17.54
C THR A 90 3.04 -3.75 -16.33
N ALA A 91 3.52 -2.52 -16.49
CA ALA A 91 3.55 -1.53 -15.41
C ALA A 91 2.13 -1.18 -14.94
N MET A 92 1.20 -0.93 -15.88
CA MET A 92 -0.20 -0.66 -15.55
C MET A 92 -0.89 -1.84 -14.86
N GLN A 93 -0.63 -3.07 -15.30
CA GLN A 93 -1.17 -4.27 -14.65
C GLN A 93 -0.62 -4.44 -13.24
N ALA A 94 0.69 -4.25 -13.04
CA ALA A 94 1.32 -4.31 -11.72
C ALA A 94 0.70 -3.29 -10.74
N VAL A 95 0.50 -2.05 -11.20
CA VAL A 95 -0.14 -1.00 -10.40
C VAL A 95 -1.59 -1.34 -10.07
N ARG A 96 -2.38 -1.81 -11.04
CA ARG A 96 -3.78 -2.23 -10.81
C ARG A 96 -3.89 -3.37 -9.81
N LEU A 97 -2.94 -4.30 -9.82
CA LEU A 97 -2.87 -5.41 -8.87
C LEU A 97 -2.27 -5.01 -7.52
N GLY A 98 -1.88 -3.74 -7.36
CA GLY A 98 -1.40 -3.21 -6.10
C GLY A 98 0.07 -3.50 -5.80
N ALA A 99 0.93 -3.64 -6.81
CA ALA A 99 2.37 -3.56 -6.60
C ALA A 99 2.73 -2.23 -5.93
N ASN A 100 3.65 -2.27 -4.98
CA ASN A 100 4.08 -1.08 -4.25
C ASN A 100 5.14 -0.31 -5.03
N ASP A 101 5.92 -1.00 -5.85
CA ASP A 101 6.91 -0.41 -6.73
C ASP A 101 7.15 -1.25 -7.98
N TYR A 102 7.69 -0.63 -9.04
CA TYR A 102 8.01 -1.27 -10.30
C TYR A 102 9.38 -0.78 -10.77
N LEU A 103 10.37 -1.64 -10.74
CA LEU A 103 11.78 -1.30 -10.96
C LEU A 103 12.34 -2.01 -12.19
N LEU A 104 13.01 -1.24 -13.05
CA LEU A 104 13.64 -1.76 -14.27
C LEU A 104 15.06 -2.23 -13.99
N LYS A 105 15.38 -3.46 -14.40
CA LYS A 105 16.75 -4.01 -14.39
C LYS A 105 17.60 -3.42 -15.55
N PRO A 106 18.91 -3.13 -15.37
CA PRO A 106 19.68 -3.26 -14.13
C PRO A 106 19.36 -2.13 -13.13
N ILE A 107 19.28 -2.49 -11.84
CA ILE A 107 18.91 -1.57 -10.78
C ILE A 107 20.12 -1.23 -9.93
N ASP A 108 20.27 0.04 -9.63
CA ASP A 108 21.27 0.51 -8.67
C ASP A 108 20.93 -0.08 -7.27
N PRO A 109 21.91 -0.77 -6.63
CA PRO A 109 21.74 -1.30 -5.28
C PRO A 109 21.27 -0.27 -4.25
N GLU A 110 21.74 0.98 -4.37
CA GLU A 110 21.35 2.06 -3.44
C GLU A 110 19.87 2.41 -3.57
N ILE A 111 19.35 2.40 -4.79
CA ILE A 111 17.92 2.67 -5.05
C ILE A 111 17.06 1.57 -4.43
N ILE A 112 17.42 0.30 -4.64
CA ILE A 112 16.69 -0.84 -4.05
C ILE A 112 16.67 -0.77 -2.54
N VAL A 113 17.83 -0.53 -1.92
CA VAL A 113 17.97 -0.44 -0.46
C VAL A 113 17.13 0.71 0.09
N LYS A 114 17.21 1.88 -0.53
CA LYS A 114 16.43 3.04 -0.14
C LYS A 114 14.92 2.75 -0.19
N ARG A 115 14.43 2.29 -1.33
CA ARG A 115 12.99 1.98 -1.53
C ARG A 115 12.47 0.93 -0.55
N MET A 116 13.26 -0.12 -0.34
CA MET A 116 12.96 -1.15 0.65
C MET A 116 12.86 -0.55 2.07
N ARG A 117 13.85 0.25 2.48
CA ARG A 117 13.86 0.88 3.81
C ARG A 117 12.65 1.78 4.02
N ASP A 118 12.35 2.65 3.05
CA ASP A 118 11.21 3.56 3.11
C ASP A 118 9.91 2.76 3.28
N THR A 119 9.70 1.72 2.47
CA THR A 119 8.50 0.87 2.55
C THR A 119 8.38 0.12 3.88
N LEU A 120 9.49 -0.43 4.40
CA LEU A 120 9.48 -1.14 5.68
C LEU A 120 9.31 -0.19 6.87
N GLN A 121 9.81 1.05 6.78
CA GLN A 121 9.58 2.08 7.81
C GLN A 121 8.11 2.51 7.84
N ASP A 122 7.51 2.74 6.68
CA ASP A 122 6.09 3.09 6.58
C ASP A 122 5.18 2.03 7.20
N GLN A 123 5.55 0.75 7.11
CA GLN A 123 4.83 -0.33 7.78
C GLN A 123 5.04 -0.37 9.29
N ARG A 124 6.22 0.00 9.78
CA ARG A 124 6.55 -0.03 11.22
C ARG A 124 5.95 1.13 12.01
N LEU A 125 5.84 2.30 11.40
CA LEU A 125 5.29 3.49 12.03
C LEU A 125 3.87 3.28 12.59
N PRO A 126 2.92 2.68 11.85
CA PRO A 126 1.59 2.39 12.37
C PRO A 126 1.58 1.38 13.53
N LEU A 127 2.41 0.33 13.47
CA LEU A 127 2.49 -0.69 14.52
C LEU A 127 3.09 -0.12 15.81
N ARG A 128 4.19 0.61 15.70
CA ARG A 128 4.84 1.24 16.84
C ARG A 128 3.97 2.31 17.51
N ARG A 129 3.20 3.05 16.69
CA ARG A 129 2.25 4.03 17.19
C ARG A 129 1.09 3.37 17.93
N ARG A 130 0.59 2.23 17.45
CA ARG A 130 -0.41 1.42 18.17
C ARG A 130 0.11 0.92 19.50
N GLU A 131 1.33 0.38 19.54
CA GLU A 131 1.97 -0.06 20.80
C GLU A 131 2.06 1.08 21.80
N ILE A 132 2.58 2.24 21.40
CA ILE A 132 2.69 3.42 22.24
C ILE A 132 1.33 3.91 22.72
N THR A 133 0.32 3.93 21.83
CA THR A 133 -1.02 4.37 22.19
C THR A 133 -1.70 3.37 23.15
N SER A 134 -1.50 2.07 22.97
CA SER A 134 -2.00 1.05 23.88
C SER A 134 -1.37 1.17 25.27
N GLN A 135 -0.04 1.32 25.34
CA GLN A 135 0.68 1.53 26.59
C GLN A 135 0.25 2.82 27.29
N LEU A 136 -0.02 3.89 26.52
CA LEU A 136 -0.52 5.14 27.07
C LEU A 136 -1.93 4.96 27.68
N HIS A 137 -2.81 4.20 27.00
CA HIS A 137 -4.15 3.91 27.54
C HIS A 137 -4.07 3.07 28.82
N GLU A 138 -3.25 2.03 28.83
CA GLU A 138 -3.04 1.22 30.05
C GLU A 138 -2.56 2.07 31.23
N LEU A 139 -1.58 2.96 30.99
CA LEU A 139 -1.08 3.86 32.03
C LEU A 139 -2.13 4.89 32.49
N LEU A 140 -2.96 5.40 31.58
CA LEU A 140 -4.06 6.32 31.93
C LEU A 140 -5.15 5.60 32.73
N ASP A 141 -5.46 4.36 32.37
CA ASP A 141 -6.44 3.54 33.10
C ASP A 141 -5.92 3.20 34.50
N GLU A 142 -4.62 2.88 34.64
CA GLU A 142 -3.98 2.69 35.95
C GLU A 142 -4.03 3.96 36.81
N LEU A 143 -3.73 5.15 36.23
CA LEU A 143 -3.81 6.43 36.93
C LEU A 143 -5.26 6.73 37.38
N HIS A 144 -6.26 6.51 36.53
CA HIS A 144 -7.67 6.70 36.88
C HIS A 144 -8.13 5.75 37.98
N GLN A 145 -7.62 4.51 38.03
CA GLN A 145 -7.90 3.56 39.12
C GLN A 145 -7.26 4.00 40.46
N ILE A 146 -6.10 4.63 40.39
CA ILE A 146 -5.41 5.14 41.59
C ILE A 146 -6.10 6.41 42.13
N GLU A 147 -6.52 7.30 41.26
CA GLU A 147 -7.14 8.58 41.62
C GLU A 147 -8.61 8.47 42.04
N ASN A 148 -9.35 7.43 41.59
CA ASN A 148 -10.79 7.31 41.85
C ASN A 148 -11.27 5.86 42.02
N PRO A 149 -11.05 5.22 43.19
CA PRO A 149 -11.40 3.81 43.43
C PRO A 149 -12.91 3.51 43.49
N ALA A 150 -13.79 4.48 43.27
CA ALA A 150 -15.23 4.30 43.43
C ALA A 150 -16.06 5.21 42.47
N ALA A 151 -15.93 5.07 41.15
CA ALA A 151 -16.89 5.67 40.24
C ALA A 151 -17.34 4.68 39.15
N PRO A 152 -18.66 4.52 38.88
CA PRO A 152 -19.15 3.66 37.82
C PRO A 152 -18.81 4.22 36.46
N GLN A 153 -18.43 3.32 35.55
CA GLN A 153 -18.10 3.61 34.16
C GLN A 153 -19.28 4.30 33.48
N THR A 154 -19.17 5.57 33.25
CA THR A 154 -20.01 6.28 32.28
C THR A 154 -19.22 6.44 30.98
N GLU A 155 -19.73 5.78 29.97
CA GLU A 155 -19.37 6.02 28.57
C GLU A 155 -19.55 7.50 28.26
N SER A 156 -18.47 8.19 28.00
CA SER A 156 -18.46 9.35 27.10
C SER A 156 -17.12 10.08 27.17
N ALA A 157 -16.30 9.94 26.14
CA ALA A 157 -15.59 11.08 25.56
C ALA A 157 -14.83 10.59 24.33
N SER A 158 -15.21 11.11 23.19
CA SER A 158 -14.49 10.94 21.92
C SER A 158 -13.04 11.38 22.09
N PRO A 159 -12.06 10.57 21.71
CA PRO A 159 -10.66 10.97 21.76
C PRO A 159 -10.36 12.08 20.75
N PRO A 160 -9.30 12.89 20.96
CA PRO A 160 -8.93 13.97 20.07
C PRO A 160 -8.73 13.48 18.65
N ARG A 161 -9.11 14.30 17.68
CA ARG A 161 -9.01 14.04 16.23
C ARG A 161 -7.55 13.91 15.82
N ASP A 162 -6.98 12.75 16.05
CA ASP A 162 -5.62 12.39 15.68
C ASP A 162 -5.51 12.18 14.17
N ALA A 163 -4.31 12.43 13.66
CA ALA A 163 -3.85 12.24 12.28
C ALA A 163 -4.10 10.84 11.67
N ARG A 164 -4.78 9.95 12.39
CA ARG A 164 -5.19 8.62 11.97
C ARG A 164 -6.39 8.63 11.03
N TYR A 165 -7.35 9.51 11.31
CA TYR A 165 -8.57 9.56 10.52
C TYR A 165 -8.59 10.80 9.65
N LEU A 166 -8.77 10.60 8.34
CA LEU A 166 -9.06 11.66 7.41
C LEU A 166 -10.57 11.63 7.13
N GLN A 167 -11.28 12.64 7.65
CA GLN A 167 -12.74 12.72 7.52
C GLN A 167 -13.15 13.93 6.69
N ARG A 168 -13.99 13.68 5.67
CA ARG A 168 -14.67 14.72 4.90
C ARG A 168 -16.06 14.24 4.47
N GLY A 169 -17.09 14.98 4.82
CA GLY A 169 -18.48 14.60 4.54
C GLY A 169 -18.80 13.22 5.10
N THR A 170 -19.28 12.32 4.26
CA THR A 170 -19.63 10.92 4.61
C THR A 170 -18.43 9.97 4.60
N PHE A 171 -17.23 10.46 4.19
CA PHE A 171 -16.02 9.66 4.10
C PHE A 171 -15.21 9.74 5.37
N THR A 172 -14.86 8.59 5.93
CA THR A 172 -13.90 8.46 7.02
C THR A 172 -12.84 7.42 6.61
N LEU A 173 -11.61 7.87 6.39
CA LEU A 173 -10.48 7.00 6.09
C LEU A 173 -9.67 6.76 7.36
N ASP A 174 -9.49 5.51 7.73
CA ASP A 174 -8.46 5.10 8.68
C ASP A 174 -7.15 4.91 7.91
N LEU A 175 -6.25 5.88 8.01
CA LEU A 175 -4.95 5.87 7.34
C LEU A 175 -4.04 4.74 7.85
N HIS A 176 -4.35 4.15 9.01
CA HIS A 176 -3.60 3.07 9.62
C HIS A 176 -3.99 1.71 9.07
N THR A 177 -5.30 1.42 9.11
CA THR A 177 -5.83 0.14 8.65
C THR A 177 -6.09 0.12 7.15
N ARG A 178 -5.92 1.28 6.49
CA ARG A 178 -6.26 1.51 5.08
C ARG A 178 -7.69 1.11 4.77
N THR A 179 -8.59 1.42 5.70
CA THR A 179 -10.02 1.16 5.54
C THR A 179 -10.77 2.45 5.28
N LEU A 180 -11.74 2.36 4.42
CA LEU A 180 -12.68 3.42 4.12
C LEU A 180 -14.04 3.09 4.75
N GLN A 181 -14.61 4.04 5.48
CA GLN A 181 -16.00 4.02 5.86
C GLN A 181 -16.75 5.10 5.07
N VAL A 182 -17.82 4.69 4.40
CA VAL A 182 -18.71 5.57 3.64
C VAL A 182 -20.13 5.03 3.69
N ASP A 183 -21.11 5.87 3.99
CA ASP A 183 -22.53 5.53 4.12
C ASP A 183 -22.77 4.29 5.01
N GLY A 184 -22.03 4.19 6.13
CA GLY A 184 -22.13 3.07 7.09
C GLY A 184 -21.52 1.74 6.62
N ARG A 185 -20.88 1.72 5.43
CA ARG A 185 -20.16 0.55 4.89
C ARG A 185 -18.66 0.69 5.11
N THR A 186 -18.01 -0.40 5.50
CA THR A 186 -16.55 -0.49 5.57
C THR A 186 -16.02 -1.19 4.33
N ILE A 187 -15.12 -0.52 3.60
CA ILE A 187 -14.56 -1.00 2.34
C ILE A 187 -13.03 -1.06 2.48
N GLN A 188 -12.44 -2.19 2.11
CA GLN A 188 -11.01 -2.31 1.94
C GLN A 188 -10.63 -2.05 0.49
N LEU A 189 -9.66 -1.15 0.29
CA LEU A 189 -9.16 -0.78 -1.03
C LEU A 189 -7.74 -1.30 -1.23
N PRO A 190 -7.33 -1.63 -2.46
CA PRO A 190 -5.92 -1.85 -2.77
C PRO A 190 -5.07 -0.65 -2.35
N PRO A 191 -3.81 -0.84 -1.92
CA PRO A 191 -2.97 0.25 -1.40
C PRO A 191 -2.86 1.46 -2.33
N SER A 192 -2.68 1.25 -3.62
CA SER A 192 -2.59 2.32 -4.62
C SER A 192 -3.91 3.09 -4.77
N THR A 193 -5.03 2.38 -4.77
CA THR A 193 -6.38 2.97 -4.86
C THR A 193 -6.73 3.72 -3.57
N PHE A 194 -6.30 3.22 -2.42
CA PHE A 194 -6.46 3.91 -1.14
C PHE A 194 -5.68 5.22 -1.11
N ASN A 195 -4.41 5.21 -1.52
CA ASN A 195 -3.58 6.43 -1.59
C ASN A 195 -4.15 7.44 -2.58
N PHE A 196 -4.69 6.96 -3.71
CA PHE A 196 -5.39 7.81 -4.69
C PHE A 196 -6.62 8.49 -4.08
N LEU A 197 -7.41 7.76 -3.28
CA LEU A 197 -8.53 8.33 -2.54
C LEU A 197 -8.08 9.33 -1.48
N VAL A 198 -6.98 9.06 -0.77
CA VAL A 198 -6.38 10.00 0.21
C VAL A 198 -6.03 11.33 -0.46
N SER A 199 -5.38 11.29 -1.64
CA SER A 199 -5.07 12.50 -2.40
C SER A 199 -6.35 13.25 -2.79
N LEU A 200 -7.35 12.58 -3.35
CA LEU A 200 -8.63 13.20 -3.69
C LEU A 200 -9.33 13.82 -2.48
N LEU A 201 -9.30 13.16 -1.33
CA LEU A 201 -9.98 13.64 -0.12
C LEU A 201 -9.28 14.84 0.50
N ARG A 202 -7.94 14.91 0.43
CA ARG A 202 -7.15 16.05 0.89
C ARG A 202 -7.48 17.33 0.11
N HIS A 203 -7.70 17.21 -1.18
CA HIS A 203 -7.99 18.33 -2.07
C HIS A 203 -9.48 18.61 -2.25
N SER A 204 -10.37 17.71 -1.79
CA SER A 204 -11.82 17.93 -1.90
C SER A 204 -12.24 19.27 -1.28
N PRO A 205 -13.13 20.05 -1.91
CA PRO A 205 -13.91 19.74 -3.11
C PRO A 205 -13.24 20.12 -4.45
N GLU A 206 -12.00 20.59 -4.43
CA GLU A 206 -11.29 21.05 -5.64
C GLU A 206 -10.91 19.88 -6.55
N PRO A 207 -10.87 20.08 -7.88
CA PRO A 207 -10.37 19.09 -8.82
C PRO A 207 -8.86 18.95 -8.73
N VAL A 208 -8.35 17.73 -8.78
CA VAL A 208 -6.91 17.41 -8.75
C VAL A 208 -6.46 16.94 -10.13
N THR A 209 -5.31 17.45 -10.58
CA THR A 209 -4.77 17.07 -11.89
C THR A 209 -4.26 15.64 -11.88
N TYR A 210 -4.14 15.02 -13.07
CA TYR A 210 -3.67 13.64 -13.20
C TYR A 210 -2.27 13.48 -12.63
N GLU A 211 -1.38 14.44 -12.90
CA GLU A 211 0.01 14.44 -12.48
C GLU A 211 0.12 14.49 -10.95
N VAL A 212 -0.61 15.38 -10.29
CA VAL A 212 -0.63 15.52 -8.84
C VAL A 212 -1.19 14.26 -8.18
N LEU A 213 -2.28 13.70 -8.72
CA LEU A 213 -2.88 12.48 -8.19
C LEU A 213 -1.91 11.29 -8.22
N VAL A 214 -1.19 11.13 -9.32
CA VAL A 214 -0.23 10.02 -9.47
C VAL A 214 1.01 10.26 -8.61
N GLN A 215 1.50 11.50 -8.57
CA GLN A 215 2.66 11.86 -7.76
C GLN A 215 2.38 11.66 -6.26
N GLU A 216 1.26 12.16 -5.75
CA GLU A 216 0.91 12.00 -4.33
C GLU A 216 0.55 10.57 -3.94
N ALA A 217 -0.12 9.82 -4.84
CA ALA A 217 -0.55 8.46 -4.55
C ALA A 217 0.56 7.42 -4.69
N GLN A 218 1.52 7.64 -5.58
CA GLN A 218 2.48 6.62 -6.01
C GLN A 218 3.94 7.13 -6.07
N GLY A 219 4.16 8.45 -5.96
CA GLY A 219 5.50 9.05 -5.97
C GLY A 219 6.17 9.11 -7.35
N TYR A 220 5.41 8.92 -8.45
CA TYR A 220 5.95 8.99 -9.80
C TYR A 220 5.78 10.39 -10.40
N ASP A 221 6.86 10.89 -10.99
CA ASP A 221 6.84 12.08 -11.84
C ASP A 221 6.71 11.63 -13.29
N LEU A 222 5.50 11.67 -13.83
CA LEU A 222 5.16 11.16 -15.15
C LEU A 222 4.70 12.27 -16.07
N SER A 223 4.85 12.04 -17.38
CA SER A 223 4.23 12.91 -18.38
C SER A 223 2.70 12.92 -18.21
N ARG A 224 2.05 14.01 -18.64
CA ARG A 224 0.60 14.15 -18.53
C ARG A 224 -0.20 13.01 -19.17
N ALA A 225 0.30 12.45 -20.27
CA ALA A 225 -0.36 11.34 -20.95
C ALA A 225 -0.31 10.04 -20.11
N GLU A 226 0.83 9.72 -19.55
CA GLU A 226 1.04 8.55 -18.69
C GLU A 226 0.27 8.71 -17.36
N ALA A 227 0.36 9.88 -16.73
CA ALA A 227 -0.38 10.18 -15.50
C ALA A 227 -1.90 10.06 -15.70
N ARG A 228 -2.42 10.53 -16.84
CA ARG A 228 -3.84 10.40 -17.20
C ARG A 228 -4.29 8.95 -17.30
N GLU A 229 -3.48 8.09 -17.92
CA GLU A 229 -3.84 6.68 -18.09
C GLU A 229 -3.82 5.93 -16.76
N LEU A 230 -2.79 6.15 -15.93
CA LEU A 230 -2.72 5.59 -14.57
C LEU A 230 -3.86 6.07 -13.67
N ALA A 231 -4.11 7.37 -13.64
CA ALA A 231 -5.20 7.95 -12.87
C ALA A 231 -6.57 7.41 -13.30
N ARG A 232 -6.75 7.15 -14.61
CA ARG A 232 -7.97 6.54 -15.15
C ARG A 232 -8.21 5.14 -14.60
N GLY A 233 -7.15 4.31 -14.54
CA GLY A 233 -7.21 2.98 -13.94
C GLY A 233 -7.60 3.04 -12.46
N GLN A 234 -6.96 3.90 -11.67
CA GLN A 234 -7.26 4.07 -10.24
C GLN A 234 -8.67 4.60 -10.00
N ALA A 235 -9.11 5.58 -10.78
CA ALA A 235 -10.47 6.12 -10.70
C ALA A 235 -11.53 5.06 -11.04
N HIS A 236 -11.24 4.15 -11.98
CA HIS A 236 -12.12 3.04 -12.31
C HIS A 236 -12.26 2.07 -11.14
N GLU A 237 -11.15 1.62 -10.56
CA GLU A 237 -11.17 0.71 -9.40
C GLU A 237 -11.84 1.37 -8.18
N LEU A 238 -11.59 2.66 -7.96
CA LEU A 238 -12.24 3.39 -6.88
C LEU A 238 -13.76 3.51 -7.09
N ARG A 239 -14.19 3.81 -8.31
CA ARG A 239 -15.64 3.82 -8.65
C ARG A 239 -16.28 2.45 -8.46
N LYS A 240 -15.61 1.38 -8.88
CA LYS A 240 -16.11 0.01 -8.70
C LYS A 240 -16.35 -0.33 -7.22
N ALA A 241 -15.55 0.22 -6.31
CA ALA A 241 -15.70 0.02 -4.89
C ALA A 241 -16.77 0.94 -4.23
N LEU A 242 -16.96 2.16 -4.75
CA LEU A 242 -17.77 3.20 -4.13
C LEU A 242 -19.15 3.37 -4.76
N GLU A 243 -19.22 3.30 -6.09
CA GLU A 243 -20.39 3.71 -6.85
C GLU A 243 -21.36 2.53 -7.07
N SER A 244 -22.64 2.81 -7.02
CA SER A 244 -23.67 1.85 -7.40
C SER A 244 -23.87 1.78 -8.92
N ASP A 245 -23.54 2.87 -9.64
CA ASP A 245 -23.59 2.96 -11.10
C ASP A 245 -22.30 3.58 -11.64
N LEU A 246 -21.49 2.77 -12.33
CA LEU A 246 -20.22 3.21 -12.92
C LEU A 246 -20.39 4.21 -14.07
N ARG A 247 -21.55 4.24 -14.72
CA ARG A 247 -21.83 5.15 -15.82
C ARG A 247 -22.23 6.54 -15.35
N ASN A 248 -22.78 6.61 -14.14
CA ASN A 248 -23.20 7.87 -13.52
C ASN A 248 -22.62 7.98 -12.09
N PRO A 249 -21.30 8.21 -11.97
CA PRO A 249 -20.63 8.24 -10.68
C PRO A 249 -21.10 9.43 -9.83
N ARG A 250 -21.35 9.18 -8.54
CA ARG A 250 -21.81 10.17 -7.58
C ARG A 250 -20.65 10.83 -6.82
N TYR A 251 -19.63 10.05 -6.49
CA TYR A 251 -18.53 10.50 -5.63
C TYR A 251 -17.29 10.90 -6.43
N VAL A 252 -16.84 10.08 -7.38
CA VAL A 252 -15.60 10.32 -8.13
C VAL A 252 -15.93 10.90 -9.50
N ILE A 253 -15.92 12.21 -9.61
CA ILE A 253 -16.33 12.94 -10.82
C ILE A 253 -15.11 13.22 -11.70
N THR A 254 -15.23 12.93 -12.99
CA THR A 254 -14.22 13.33 -14.00
C THR A 254 -14.39 14.78 -14.36
N VAL A 255 -13.32 15.58 -14.19
CA VAL A 255 -13.23 16.94 -14.69
C VAL A 255 -12.44 16.94 -16.00
N ARG A 256 -13.12 17.18 -17.12
CA ARG A 256 -12.52 17.07 -18.47
C ARG A 256 -11.25 17.92 -18.55
N ASP A 257 -10.22 17.35 -19.15
CA ASP A 257 -8.91 17.96 -19.37
C ASP A 257 -8.16 18.45 -18.10
N VAL A 258 -8.65 18.16 -16.91
CA VAL A 258 -8.03 18.50 -15.63
C VAL A 258 -7.63 17.23 -14.89
N GLY A 259 -8.59 16.42 -14.47
CA GLY A 259 -8.34 15.27 -13.61
C GLY A 259 -9.61 14.73 -12.96
N TYR A 260 -9.58 14.53 -11.65
CA TYR A 260 -10.71 14.03 -10.88
C TYR A 260 -11.01 14.92 -9.68
N ARG A 261 -12.27 14.89 -9.26
CA ARG A 261 -12.76 15.55 -8.05
C ARG A 261 -13.55 14.54 -7.22
N LEU A 262 -13.38 14.59 -5.90
CA LEU A 262 -14.22 13.87 -4.97
C LEU A 262 -15.34 14.77 -4.47
N VAL A 263 -16.57 14.28 -4.55
CA VAL A 263 -17.77 14.90 -3.95
C VAL A 263 -18.06 14.17 -2.65
N THR A 264 -18.06 14.88 -1.53
CA THR A 264 -18.21 14.32 -0.16
C THR A 264 -19.52 14.74 0.46
#